data_9ee270ab119606d65ac754a916acef44
#
_entry.id   9ee270ab119606d65ac754a916acef44
#
_cell.length_a   1.000
_cell.length_b   1.000
_cell.length_c   1.000
_cell.angle_alpha   90.00
_cell.angle_beta   90.00
_cell.angle_gamma   90.00
#
_symmetry.space_group_name_H-M   'P 1'
#
loop_
_entity.id
_entity.type
_entity.pdbx_description
1 polymer ?
#
loop_
_entity_poly.entity_id
_entity_poly.type
_entity_poly.pdbx_seq_one_letter_code
_entity_poly.pdbx_strand_id
1 'polypeptide(L)'
;MKFKKWGVVAATCALVASLGMFGCASEEKGSEPAADAAEYTLLEDGKLIVATSPDYPPFENLVNGEMEGFEIDLANALGEKLGVDVEFKQLQFDAIVTAVAAGGQCDVGISGFSITPERLEEVDFSNSYYVDDLGVAVMKDSGITSDNVAEKLAEPGVKIAVQSGTTGEAMMLENYPNAEIVPYGNSTDSFAAMQAGQVVAVCTNLAVVNRTVAEAYTDAEVVQTIATGEEYGIAVNKDNAGLTAAINAALEELKAEGVIDDLAAKWF
;
A
#
# COMPACT_ATOMS: atom_id res chain seq x y z
N MET A 1 55.89 20.89 -42.43
CA MET A 1 56.69 20.23 -43.52
C MET A 1 55.98 18.97 -43.93
N LYS A 2 55.60 18.87 -45.22
CA LYS A 2 55.21 17.73 -46.05
C LYS A 2 53.81 17.11 -45.78
N PHE A 3 52.87 17.51 -46.54
CA PHE A 3 51.84 16.95 -47.44
C PHE A 3 52.09 15.54 -47.95
N LYS A 4 50.97 14.75 -48.06
CA LYS A 4 50.53 13.98 -49.24
C LYS A 4 49.18 13.33 -48.97
N LYS A 5 48.30 13.62 -49.67
CA LYS A 5 47.24 13.55 -50.69
C LYS A 5 47.05 12.18 -51.34
N TRP A 6 45.72 11.87 -51.57
CA TRP A 6 45.02 11.09 -52.61
C TRP A 6 44.92 9.60 -52.38
N GLY A 7 43.77 8.92 -52.60
CA GLY A 7 42.95 8.98 -53.80
C GLY A 7 41.59 8.34 -53.63
N VAL A 8 40.68 8.91 -54.39
CA VAL A 8 39.32 8.48 -54.67
C VAL A 8 39.38 7.34 -55.73
N VAL A 9 38.59 6.26 -55.58
CA VAL A 9 38.17 5.41 -56.67
C VAL A 9 36.68 5.13 -56.55
N ALA A 10 35.91 5.61 -57.52
CA ALA A 10 34.55 5.26 -57.83
C ALA A 10 34.55 4.18 -58.93
N ALA A 11 33.69 3.20 -58.86
CA ALA A 11 33.23 2.34 -59.99
C ALA A 11 31.95 1.61 -59.55
N THR A 12 30.82 2.04 -59.99
CA THR A 12 29.96 1.73 -61.11
C THR A 12 29.37 0.28 -61.17
N CYS A 13 28.03 0.23 -61.00
CA CYS A 13 26.98 -0.57 -61.61
C CYS A 13 27.25 -2.01 -62.08
N ALA A 14 26.36 -2.93 -61.61
CA ALA A 14 25.69 -3.86 -62.49
C ALA A 14 24.35 -4.34 -61.91
N LEU A 15 23.26 -4.02 -62.61
CA LEU A 15 21.94 -4.65 -62.46
C LEU A 15 22.04 -6.10 -62.95
N VAL A 16 21.49 -7.04 -62.16
CA VAL A 16 20.98 -8.30 -62.68
C VAL A 16 19.63 -8.58 -62.05
N ALA A 17 18.60 -8.54 -62.86
CA ALA A 17 17.26 -9.01 -62.55
C ALA A 17 17.21 -10.56 -62.72
N SER A 18 16.71 -11.24 -61.69
CA SER A 18 16.17 -12.61 -61.88
C SER A 18 14.91 -12.78 -61.06
N LEU A 19 13.84 -13.14 -61.79
CA LEU A 19 12.50 -13.51 -61.28
C LEU A 19 12.56 -14.84 -60.50
N GLY A 20 11.72 -14.91 -59.46
CA GLY A 20 10.93 -16.10 -59.19
C GLY A 20 11.31 -16.87 -57.93
N MET A 21 10.49 -16.81 -56.91
CA MET A 21 9.61 -17.89 -56.43
C MET A 21 8.88 -17.49 -55.18
N PHE A 22 7.58 -17.72 -55.19
CA PHE A 22 6.69 -17.62 -54.05
C PHE A 22 7.17 -18.55 -52.94
N GLY A 23 7.47 -17.96 -51.75
CA GLY A 23 7.63 -18.66 -50.48
C GLY A 23 6.81 -17.92 -49.45
N CYS A 24 5.74 -18.56 -48.95
CA CYS A 24 5.02 -18.08 -47.76
C CYS A 24 5.99 -18.02 -46.59
N ALA A 25 6.39 -16.82 -46.21
CA ALA A 25 6.98 -16.54 -44.91
C ALA A 25 5.86 -16.07 -44.01
N SER A 26 5.54 -16.87 -43.00
CA SER A 26 4.78 -16.45 -41.84
C SER A 26 5.42 -15.18 -41.24
N GLU A 27 4.65 -14.12 -41.21
CA GLU A 27 5.01 -12.92 -40.42
C GLU A 27 5.11 -13.34 -38.94
N GLU A 28 6.33 -13.49 -38.45
CA GLU A 28 6.61 -13.32 -37.04
C GLU A 28 6.22 -11.90 -36.72
N LYS A 29 5.10 -11.72 -35.99
CA LYS A 29 4.83 -10.49 -35.26
C LYS A 29 6.01 -10.28 -34.30
N GLY A 30 6.91 -9.40 -34.71
CA GLY A 30 7.86 -8.85 -33.78
C GLY A 30 7.06 -8.22 -32.63
N SER A 31 7.25 -8.74 -31.44
CA SER A 31 6.83 -8.06 -30.24
C SER A 31 7.48 -6.68 -30.26
N GLU A 32 6.67 -5.63 -30.30
CA GLU A 32 7.16 -4.28 -29.98
C GLU A 32 7.89 -4.37 -28.63
N PRO A 33 9.09 -3.79 -28.49
CA PRO A 33 9.72 -3.71 -27.19
C PRO A 33 8.74 -2.98 -26.25
N ALA A 34 8.45 -3.63 -25.11
CA ALA A 34 7.73 -2.99 -24.01
C ALA A 34 8.36 -1.61 -23.78
N ALA A 35 7.53 -0.59 -23.62
CA ALA A 35 7.95 0.75 -23.26
C ALA A 35 9.06 0.66 -22.21
N ASP A 36 10.17 1.42 -22.37
CA ASP A 36 11.31 1.45 -21.47
C ASP A 36 10.83 1.31 -20.02
N ALA A 37 11.02 0.11 -19.42
CA ALA A 37 10.73 -0.09 -18.03
C ALA A 37 11.61 0.90 -17.27
N ALA A 38 11.00 1.82 -16.53
CA ALA A 38 11.73 2.80 -15.76
C ALA A 38 12.74 2.06 -14.88
N GLU A 39 14.03 2.40 -15.04
CA GLU A 39 15.09 1.76 -14.27
C GLU A 39 14.88 2.07 -12.78
N TYR A 40 14.82 1.05 -11.94
CA TYR A 40 14.70 1.18 -10.49
C TYR A 40 15.75 0.34 -9.78
N THR A 41 15.98 0.64 -8.52
CA THR A 41 16.94 -0.09 -7.68
C THR A 41 16.20 -0.71 -6.50
N LEU A 42 16.65 -1.91 -6.08
CA LEU A 42 16.23 -2.56 -4.85
C LEU A 42 17.41 -2.62 -3.89
N LEU A 43 17.14 -2.67 -2.61
CA LEU A 43 18.19 -2.79 -1.57
C LEU A 43 18.95 -4.10 -1.70
N GLU A 44 18.27 -5.14 -2.16
CA GLU A 44 18.84 -6.45 -2.43
C GLU A 44 18.40 -6.93 -3.82
N ASP A 45 19.33 -7.22 -4.70
CA ASP A 45 19.04 -7.63 -6.08
C ASP A 45 18.08 -8.82 -6.10
N GLY A 46 16.99 -8.68 -6.86
CA GLY A 46 15.98 -9.73 -7.02
C GLY A 46 15.02 -9.88 -5.84
N LYS A 47 15.04 -8.96 -4.86
CA LYS A 47 14.17 -9.02 -3.69
C LYS A 47 13.54 -7.67 -3.38
N LEU A 48 12.22 -7.65 -3.23
CA LEU A 48 11.45 -6.49 -2.76
C LEU A 48 11.28 -6.60 -1.24
N ILE A 49 11.91 -5.70 -0.49
CA ILE A 49 11.79 -5.64 0.98
C ILE A 49 10.61 -4.74 1.35
N VAL A 50 9.56 -5.34 1.90
CA VAL A 50 8.29 -4.69 2.25
C VAL A 50 8.20 -4.48 3.76
N ALA A 51 8.16 -3.22 4.19
CA ALA A 51 7.87 -2.88 5.58
C ALA A 51 6.35 -2.89 5.82
N THR A 52 5.92 -3.56 6.90
CA THR A 52 4.51 -3.69 7.28
C THR A 52 4.36 -3.79 8.81
N SER A 53 3.18 -3.43 9.35
CA SER A 53 2.81 -3.58 10.77
C SER A 53 1.69 -4.63 10.88
N PRO A 54 2.02 -5.94 11.08
CA PRO A 54 1.07 -7.03 10.89
C PRO A 54 0.15 -7.20 12.12
N ASP A 55 -0.61 -6.18 12.45
CA ASP A 55 -1.59 -6.08 13.53
C ASP A 55 -2.91 -5.42 13.07
N TYR A 56 -3.18 -5.48 11.75
CA TYR A 56 -4.22 -4.72 11.08
C TYR A 56 -5.12 -5.58 10.16
N PRO A 57 -5.77 -6.63 10.72
CA PRO A 57 -6.64 -7.51 9.92
C PRO A 57 -7.85 -6.72 9.36
N PRO A 58 -8.29 -7.00 8.11
CA PRO A 58 -7.88 -8.08 7.23
C PRO A 58 -6.71 -7.76 6.30
N PHE A 59 -6.07 -6.59 6.42
CA PHE A 59 -4.99 -6.17 5.52
C PHE A 59 -3.71 -6.94 5.78
N GLU A 60 -3.20 -6.95 7.00
CA GLU A 60 -2.04 -7.72 7.45
C GLU A 60 -2.21 -8.15 8.91
N ASN A 61 -1.82 -9.39 9.18
CA ASN A 61 -1.87 -9.97 10.51
C ASN A 61 -0.77 -11.01 10.70
N LEU A 62 -0.31 -11.17 11.94
CA LEU A 62 0.64 -12.20 12.32
C LEU A 62 -0.10 -13.35 13.01
N VAL A 63 -0.27 -14.48 12.33
CA VAL A 63 -0.98 -15.65 12.82
C VAL A 63 -0.02 -16.81 12.94
N ASN A 64 0.20 -17.31 14.16
CA ASN A 64 1.11 -18.43 14.45
C ASN A 64 2.56 -18.20 13.94
N GLY A 65 3.00 -16.94 13.80
CA GLY A 65 4.31 -16.56 13.32
C GLY A 65 4.41 -16.40 11.81
N GLU A 66 3.32 -16.56 11.07
CA GLU A 66 3.22 -16.32 9.64
C GLU A 66 2.38 -15.06 9.37
N MET A 67 2.79 -14.26 8.41
CA MET A 67 2.04 -13.09 7.99
C MET A 67 0.99 -13.49 6.95
N GLU A 68 -0.24 -13.01 7.15
CA GLU A 68 -1.36 -13.21 6.23
C GLU A 68 -2.20 -11.94 6.12
N GLY A 69 -2.96 -11.80 5.04
CA GLY A 69 -3.85 -10.67 4.83
C GLY A 69 -3.88 -10.23 3.36
N PHE A 70 -4.80 -9.31 3.09
CA PHE A 70 -5.00 -8.76 1.75
C PHE A 70 -3.71 -8.14 1.20
N GLU A 71 -3.01 -7.34 1.98
CA GLU A 71 -1.80 -6.66 1.56
C GLU A 71 -0.57 -7.58 1.49
N ILE A 72 -0.55 -8.63 2.30
CA ILE A 72 0.48 -9.67 2.20
C ILE A 72 0.36 -10.39 0.85
N ASP A 73 -0.86 -10.80 0.48
CA ASP A 73 -1.11 -11.43 -0.81
C ASP A 73 -0.88 -10.46 -1.99
N LEU A 74 -1.28 -9.18 -1.85
CA LEU A 74 -1.04 -8.15 -2.86
C LEU A 74 0.45 -7.93 -3.09
N ALA A 75 1.24 -7.82 -2.02
CA ALA A 75 2.70 -7.66 -2.12
C ALA A 75 3.36 -8.85 -2.83
N ASN A 76 2.92 -10.08 -2.52
CA ASN A 76 3.41 -11.28 -3.22
C ASN A 76 3.04 -11.26 -4.72
N ALA A 77 1.80 -10.89 -5.06
CA ALA A 77 1.38 -10.75 -6.45
C ALA A 77 2.17 -9.67 -7.22
N LEU A 78 2.50 -8.55 -6.52
CA LEU A 78 3.39 -7.53 -7.09
C LEU A 78 4.81 -8.07 -7.31
N GLY A 79 5.35 -8.83 -6.36
CA GLY A 79 6.66 -9.48 -6.53
C GLY A 79 6.70 -10.41 -7.76
N GLU A 80 5.64 -11.20 -7.98
CA GLU A 80 5.51 -12.04 -9.17
C GLU A 80 5.51 -11.21 -10.47
N LYS A 81 4.79 -10.08 -10.50
CA LYS A 81 4.75 -9.17 -11.65
C LYS A 81 6.09 -8.49 -11.93
N LEU A 82 6.80 -8.12 -10.87
CA LEU A 82 8.12 -7.50 -10.95
C LEU A 82 9.24 -8.52 -11.20
N GLY A 83 8.96 -9.83 -11.06
CA GLY A 83 9.95 -10.91 -11.20
C GLY A 83 10.95 -10.96 -10.07
N VAL A 84 10.53 -10.62 -8.84
CA VAL A 84 11.36 -10.59 -7.63
C VAL A 84 10.72 -11.37 -6.48
N ASP A 85 11.52 -11.87 -5.55
CA ASP A 85 11.02 -12.43 -4.30
C ASP A 85 10.58 -11.31 -3.36
N VAL A 86 9.58 -11.57 -2.50
CA VAL A 86 9.12 -10.62 -1.48
C VAL A 86 9.64 -11.03 -0.11
N GLU A 87 10.22 -10.08 0.61
CA GLU A 87 10.62 -10.25 2.02
C GLU A 87 9.89 -9.22 2.88
N PHE A 88 9.13 -9.68 3.87
CA PHE A 88 8.42 -8.80 4.80
C PHE A 88 9.30 -8.44 5.99
N LYS A 89 9.32 -7.14 6.31
CA LYS A 89 9.99 -6.58 7.47
C LYS A 89 8.97 -5.94 8.40
N GLN A 90 8.82 -6.52 9.59
CA GLN A 90 7.93 -5.98 10.60
C GLN A 90 8.50 -4.70 11.22
N LEU A 91 7.74 -3.62 11.18
CA LEU A 91 8.01 -2.34 11.86
C LEU A 91 6.74 -1.87 12.56
N GLN A 92 6.88 -0.91 13.49
CA GLN A 92 5.73 -0.15 14.01
C GLN A 92 5.18 0.74 12.90
N PHE A 93 3.85 0.88 12.84
CA PHE A 93 3.17 1.62 11.77
C PHE A 93 3.73 3.04 11.58
N ASP A 94 3.86 3.80 12.68
CA ASP A 94 4.36 5.19 12.67
C ASP A 94 5.83 5.33 12.24
N ALA A 95 6.60 4.24 12.24
CA ALA A 95 7.99 4.24 11.79
C ALA A 95 8.17 3.93 10.31
N ILE A 96 7.16 3.35 9.62
CA ILE A 96 7.33 2.81 8.27
C ILE A 96 7.60 3.92 7.24
N VAL A 97 6.79 5.00 7.22
CA VAL A 97 6.97 6.11 6.27
C VAL A 97 8.36 6.71 6.38
N THR A 98 8.81 6.96 7.61
CA THR A 98 10.17 7.49 7.86
C THR A 98 11.25 6.48 7.44
N ALA A 99 11.04 5.17 7.63
CA ALA A 99 11.99 4.15 7.20
C ALA A 99 12.11 4.07 5.68
N VAL A 100 10.98 4.18 4.96
CA VAL A 100 10.94 4.25 3.48
C VAL A 100 11.64 5.52 2.99
N ALA A 101 11.32 6.69 3.58
CA ALA A 101 11.92 7.97 3.21
C ALA A 101 13.44 8.00 3.44
N ALA A 102 13.91 7.41 4.53
CA ALA A 102 15.35 7.34 4.84
C ALA A 102 16.11 6.38 3.93
N GLY A 103 15.43 5.39 3.34
CA GLY A 103 16.06 4.32 2.57
C GLY A 103 16.90 3.36 3.42
N GLY A 104 17.39 2.28 2.81
CA GLY A 104 18.34 1.35 3.41
C GLY A 104 17.76 0.34 4.41
N GLN A 105 16.46 0.38 4.71
CA GLN A 105 15.79 -0.60 5.55
C GLN A 105 14.74 -1.43 4.83
N CYS A 106 14.00 -0.82 3.92
CA CYS A 106 12.97 -1.41 3.09
C CYS A 106 12.91 -0.66 1.77
N ASP A 107 12.40 -1.32 0.73
CA ASP A 107 12.18 -0.72 -0.58
C ASP A 107 10.84 0.02 -0.60
N VAL A 108 9.83 -0.55 0.06
CA VAL A 108 8.46 -0.03 0.11
C VAL A 108 7.83 -0.22 1.49
N GLY A 109 6.74 0.53 1.74
CA GLY A 109 5.86 0.34 2.88
C GLY A 109 4.45 0.00 2.42
N ILE A 110 3.88 -1.10 2.91
CA ILE A 110 2.49 -1.52 2.67
C ILE A 110 1.89 -1.88 4.02
N SER A 111 0.94 -1.08 4.51
CA SER A 111 0.31 -1.25 5.82
C SER A 111 -0.91 -0.34 5.98
N GLY A 112 -1.90 -0.44 5.10
CA GLY A 112 -3.11 0.40 5.14
C GLY A 112 -2.82 1.90 5.05
N PHE A 113 -1.80 2.31 4.28
CA PHE A 113 -1.42 3.71 4.23
C PHE A 113 -2.39 4.55 3.40
N SER A 114 -3.20 5.36 4.06
CA SER A 114 -3.94 6.44 3.42
C SER A 114 -2.96 7.44 2.77
N ILE A 115 -3.17 7.76 1.51
CA ILE A 115 -2.41 8.78 0.78
C ILE A 115 -2.83 10.14 1.34
N THR A 116 -1.95 10.81 2.09
CA THR A 116 -2.21 12.14 2.65
C THR A 116 -1.18 13.16 2.18
N PRO A 117 -1.53 14.47 2.16
CA PRO A 117 -0.57 15.52 1.81
C PRO A 117 0.70 15.48 2.66
N GLU A 118 0.57 15.22 3.96
CA GLU A 118 1.69 15.16 4.91
C GLU A 118 2.64 14.02 4.55
N ARG A 119 2.11 12.82 4.28
CA ARG A 119 2.93 11.67 3.89
C ARG A 119 3.57 11.86 2.51
N LEU A 120 2.86 12.54 1.59
CA LEU A 120 3.40 12.91 0.28
C LEU A 120 4.56 13.92 0.35
N GLU A 121 4.75 14.62 1.48
CA GLU A 121 5.94 15.42 1.68
C GLU A 121 7.19 14.56 1.93
N GLU A 122 7.04 13.36 2.49
CA GLU A 122 8.13 12.46 2.86
C GLU A 122 8.42 11.38 1.81
N VAL A 123 7.38 10.76 1.25
CA VAL A 123 7.47 9.62 0.32
C VAL A 123 6.61 9.85 -0.92
N ASP A 124 6.85 9.08 -1.97
CA ASP A 124 5.90 8.91 -3.06
C ASP A 124 4.93 7.76 -2.72
N PHE A 125 3.77 7.77 -3.36
CA PHE A 125 2.81 6.68 -3.28
C PHE A 125 2.53 6.09 -4.67
N SER A 126 2.21 4.81 -4.68
CA SER A 126 1.61 4.17 -5.85
C SER A 126 0.21 4.72 -6.15
N ASN A 127 -0.36 4.32 -7.29
CA ASN A 127 -1.80 4.41 -7.51
C ASN A 127 -2.54 3.69 -6.39
N SER A 128 -3.76 4.17 -6.10
CA SER A 128 -4.61 3.56 -5.08
C SER A 128 -5.03 2.14 -5.47
N TYR A 129 -4.94 1.22 -4.49
CA TYR A 129 -5.39 -0.17 -4.64
C TYR A 129 -6.62 -0.51 -3.78
N TYR A 130 -6.97 0.35 -2.81
CA TYR A 130 -8.12 0.18 -1.92
C TYR A 130 -8.67 1.54 -1.49
N VAL A 131 -9.95 1.60 -1.16
CA VAL A 131 -10.60 2.80 -0.60
C VAL A 131 -11.34 2.39 0.66
N ASP A 132 -11.13 3.12 1.76
CA ASP A 132 -11.77 2.85 3.05
C ASP A 132 -12.28 4.15 3.69
N ASP A 133 -13.04 3.97 4.74
CA ASP A 133 -13.52 5.02 5.64
C ASP A 133 -12.91 4.83 7.03
N LEU A 134 -13.23 5.70 7.99
CA LEU A 134 -12.94 5.47 9.40
C LEU A 134 -14.18 4.94 10.13
N GLY A 135 -13.93 4.15 11.17
CA GLY A 135 -14.96 3.59 12.03
C GLY A 135 -14.68 3.84 13.51
N VAL A 136 -15.73 4.00 14.29
CA VAL A 136 -15.64 4.09 15.75
C VAL A 136 -16.38 2.92 16.36
N ALA A 137 -15.67 2.13 17.18
CA ALA A 137 -16.21 1.03 17.95
C ALA A 137 -16.25 1.37 19.45
N VAL A 138 -17.24 0.81 20.13
CA VAL A 138 -17.43 0.90 21.57
C VAL A 138 -17.87 -0.45 22.13
N MET A 139 -17.78 -0.67 23.44
CA MET A 139 -18.43 -1.83 24.06
C MET A 139 -19.96 -1.65 24.06
N LYS A 140 -20.72 -2.71 23.78
CA LYS A 140 -22.20 -2.69 23.70
C LYS A 140 -22.87 -2.21 24.98
N ASP A 141 -22.24 -2.42 26.13
CA ASP A 141 -22.74 -2.00 27.44
C ASP A 141 -22.27 -0.60 27.86
N SER A 142 -21.54 0.11 27.01
CA SER A 142 -21.03 1.46 27.27
C SER A 142 -22.10 2.54 27.39
N GLY A 143 -23.31 2.29 26.85
CA GLY A 143 -24.36 3.29 26.69
C GLY A 143 -24.10 4.34 25.60
N ILE A 144 -23.02 4.17 24.82
CA ILE A 144 -22.74 4.97 23.62
C ILE A 144 -23.37 4.27 22.43
N THR A 145 -24.11 5.01 21.62
CA THR A 145 -24.87 4.52 20.46
C THR A 145 -24.61 5.42 19.27
N SER A 146 -25.06 5.00 18.08
CA SER A 146 -25.00 5.85 16.89
C SER A 146 -25.68 7.21 17.04
N ASP A 147 -26.69 7.30 17.92
CA ASP A 147 -27.44 8.55 18.11
C ASP A 147 -26.72 9.56 19.04
N ASN A 148 -25.85 9.06 19.94
CA ASN A 148 -25.22 9.92 20.96
C ASN A 148 -23.68 9.92 20.89
N VAL A 149 -23.05 9.16 20.00
CA VAL A 149 -21.58 8.98 19.94
C VAL A 149 -20.86 10.33 19.85
N ALA A 150 -21.32 11.25 18.99
CA ALA A 150 -20.66 12.54 18.82
C ALA A 150 -20.70 13.39 20.10
N GLU A 151 -21.81 13.36 20.84
CA GLU A 151 -21.94 14.08 22.12
C GLU A 151 -21.06 13.42 23.19
N LYS A 152 -21.13 12.10 23.29
CA LYS A 152 -20.39 11.32 24.30
C LYS A 152 -18.89 11.40 24.14
N LEU A 153 -18.37 11.34 22.93
CA LEU A 153 -16.94 11.45 22.67
C LEU A 153 -16.42 12.89 22.87
N ALA A 154 -17.29 13.92 22.78
CA ALA A 154 -16.92 15.31 23.05
C ALA A 154 -16.87 15.67 24.56
N GLU A 155 -17.31 14.78 25.44
CA GLU A 155 -17.28 15.04 26.89
C GLU A 155 -15.82 15.15 27.38
N PRO A 156 -15.51 16.14 28.26
CA PRO A 156 -14.16 16.31 28.76
C PRO A 156 -13.63 15.08 29.52
N GLY A 157 -12.41 14.68 29.19
CA GLY A 157 -11.73 13.56 29.85
C GLY A 157 -12.17 12.17 29.38
N VAL A 158 -13.04 12.11 28.37
CA VAL A 158 -13.32 10.86 27.67
C VAL A 158 -12.05 10.38 26.96
N LYS A 159 -11.74 9.10 27.09
CA LYS A 159 -10.56 8.50 26.49
C LYS A 159 -10.92 7.72 25.21
N ILE A 160 -10.26 8.05 24.10
CA ILE A 160 -10.44 7.40 22.81
C ILE A 160 -9.11 6.80 22.39
N ALA A 161 -9.07 5.49 22.16
CA ALA A 161 -7.88 4.82 21.65
C ALA A 161 -7.76 4.96 20.13
N VAL A 162 -6.53 5.13 19.67
CA VAL A 162 -6.15 5.18 18.27
C VAL A 162 -4.81 4.47 18.08
N GLN A 163 -4.46 4.07 16.87
CA GLN A 163 -3.08 3.69 16.58
C GLN A 163 -2.27 4.93 16.25
N SER A 164 -1.03 5.00 16.79
CA SER A 164 -0.11 6.12 16.59
C SER A 164 0.22 6.37 15.12
N GLY A 165 0.20 7.62 14.67
CA GLY A 165 0.57 8.04 13.31
C GLY A 165 -0.51 7.77 12.25
N THR A 166 -1.74 7.41 12.66
CA THR A 166 -2.85 7.15 11.73
C THR A 166 -3.68 8.39 11.43
N THR A 167 -4.44 8.33 10.33
CA THR A 167 -5.48 9.33 10.02
C THR A 167 -6.59 9.33 11.05
N GLY A 168 -6.87 8.17 11.68
CA GLY A 168 -7.80 8.05 12.80
C GLY A 168 -7.35 8.86 14.01
N GLU A 169 -6.07 8.85 14.35
CA GLU A 169 -5.52 9.71 15.41
C GLU A 169 -5.72 11.19 15.08
N ALA A 170 -5.32 11.61 13.88
CA ALA A 170 -5.48 13.01 13.45
C ALA A 170 -6.94 13.45 13.47
N MET A 171 -7.86 12.62 12.98
CA MET A 171 -9.30 12.87 12.98
C MET A 171 -9.86 13.03 14.39
N MET A 172 -9.45 12.17 15.33
CA MET A 172 -9.95 12.26 16.71
C MET A 172 -9.39 13.49 17.44
N LEU A 173 -8.12 13.83 17.23
CA LEU A 173 -7.51 15.05 17.80
C LEU A 173 -8.21 16.33 17.31
N GLU A 174 -8.58 16.37 16.02
CA GLU A 174 -9.23 17.52 15.40
C GLU A 174 -10.68 17.68 15.89
N ASN A 175 -11.44 16.59 15.89
CA ASN A 175 -12.90 16.66 16.11
C ASN A 175 -13.29 16.59 17.59
N TYR A 176 -12.42 16.03 18.44
CA TYR A 176 -12.70 15.85 19.88
C TYR A 176 -11.61 16.49 20.77
N PRO A 177 -11.40 17.82 20.70
CA PRO A 177 -10.29 18.50 21.38
C PRO A 177 -10.38 18.49 22.92
N ASN A 178 -11.52 18.10 23.48
CA ASN A 178 -11.71 17.95 24.94
C ASN A 178 -11.54 16.51 25.42
N ALA A 179 -11.49 15.54 24.50
CA ALA A 179 -11.22 14.14 24.82
C ALA A 179 -9.71 13.92 25.03
N GLU A 180 -9.37 12.88 25.75
CA GLU A 180 -8.01 12.37 25.84
C GLU A 180 -7.81 11.32 24.74
N ILE A 181 -7.08 11.66 23.68
CA ILE A 181 -6.73 10.72 22.63
C ILE A 181 -5.52 9.92 23.09
N VAL A 182 -5.67 8.62 23.15
CA VAL A 182 -4.67 7.68 23.69
C VAL A 182 -4.07 6.87 22.53
N PRO A 183 -2.88 7.23 22.02
CA PRO A 183 -2.23 6.51 20.94
C PRO A 183 -1.57 5.22 21.46
N TYR A 184 -1.78 4.14 20.71
CA TYR A 184 -1.12 2.84 20.91
C TYR A 184 -0.19 2.53 19.72
N GLY A 185 0.91 1.83 19.98
CA GLY A 185 1.82 1.42 18.90
C GLY A 185 1.19 0.38 17.97
N ASN A 186 0.35 -0.52 18.52
CA ASN A 186 -0.36 -1.53 17.75
C ASN A 186 -1.86 -1.27 17.77
N SER A 187 -2.53 -1.51 16.64
CA SER A 187 -3.99 -1.40 16.53
C SER A 187 -4.71 -2.34 17.48
N THR A 188 -4.23 -3.58 17.61
CA THR A 188 -4.81 -4.59 18.51
C THR A 188 -4.79 -4.18 19.98
N ASP A 189 -3.79 -3.40 20.43
CA ASP A 189 -3.71 -2.90 21.81
C ASP A 189 -4.81 -1.87 22.11
N SER A 190 -5.26 -1.11 21.10
CA SER A 190 -6.39 -0.17 21.22
C SER A 190 -7.69 -0.91 21.58
N PHE A 191 -7.97 -2.03 20.93
CA PHE A 191 -9.15 -2.85 21.21
C PHE A 191 -9.05 -3.56 22.56
N ALA A 192 -7.87 -4.05 22.93
CA ALA A 192 -7.62 -4.63 24.24
C ALA A 192 -7.84 -3.61 25.38
N ALA A 193 -7.41 -2.35 25.19
CA ALA A 193 -7.63 -1.27 26.14
C ALA A 193 -9.13 -0.93 26.27
N MET A 194 -9.89 -0.94 25.19
CA MET A 194 -11.33 -0.74 25.20
C MET A 194 -12.04 -1.87 25.98
N GLN A 195 -11.70 -3.13 25.69
CA GLN A 195 -12.25 -4.28 26.41
C GLN A 195 -11.93 -4.25 27.91
N ALA A 196 -10.75 -3.74 28.28
CA ALA A 196 -10.35 -3.57 29.66
C ALA A 196 -10.98 -2.34 30.36
N GLY A 197 -11.79 -1.54 29.66
CA GLY A 197 -12.41 -0.32 30.17
C GLY A 197 -11.42 0.83 30.44
N GLN A 198 -10.25 0.79 29.83
CA GLN A 198 -9.25 1.87 29.97
C GLN A 198 -9.58 3.06 29.06
N VAL A 199 -10.26 2.81 27.95
CA VAL A 199 -10.80 3.77 26.99
C VAL A 199 -12.25 3.42 26.69
N VAL A 200 -13.06 4.38 26.24
CA VAL A 200 -14.48 4.14 25.92
C VAL A 200 -14.72 3.77 24.46
N ALA A 201 -13.80 4.17 23.58
CA ALA A 201 -13.94 3.96 22.15
C ALA A 201 -12.58 3.69 21.50
N VAL A 202 -12.63 3.05 20.32
CA VAL A 202 -11.50 2.89 19.40
C VAL A 202 -11.88 3.52 18.07
N CYS A 203 -11.00 4.34 17.49
CA CYS A 203 -11.12 4.82 16.12
C CYS A 203 -9.99 4.27 15.27
N THR A 204 -10.34 3.62 14.16
CA THR A 204 -9.41 3.16 13.13
C THR A 204 -10.17 2.96 11.81
N ASN A 205 -9.53 2.43 10.77
CA ASN A 205 -10.16 2.20 9.47
C ASN A 205 -11.34 1.23 9.57
N LEU A 206 -12.36 1.47 8.77
CA LEU A 206 -13.68 0.81 8.91
C LEU A 206 -13.59 -0.70 8.67
N ALA A 207 -12.83 -1.12 7.68
CA ALA A 207 -12.64 -2.55 7.41
C ALA A 207 -12.02 -3.27 8.61
N VAL A 208 -11.01 -2.65 9.27
CA VAL A 208 -10.34 -3.19 10.46
C VAL A 208 -11.29 -3.24 11.66
N VAL A 209 -12.03 -2.16 11.90
CA VAL A 209 -13.03 -2.13 13.00
C VAL A 209 -14.05 -3.24 12.81
N ASN A 210 -14.63 -3.35 11.60
CA ASN A 210 -15.65 -4.35 11.31
C ASN A 210 -15.12 -5.78 11.51
N ARG A 211 -13.93 -6.07 10.97
CA ARG A 211 -13.30 -7.39 11.11
C ARG A 211 -13.01 -7.74 12.57
N THR A 212 -12.37 -6.80 13.27
CA THR A 212 -11.95 -7.00 14.66
C THR A 212 -13.13 -7.18 15.61
N VAL A 213 -14.18 -6.36 15.45
CA VAL A 213 -15.41 -6.50 16.25
C VAL A 213 -16.14 -7.81 15.94
N ALA A 214 -16.23 -8.22 14.68
CA ALA A 214 -16.93 -9.44 14.30
C ALA A 214 -16.26 -10.71 14.81
N GLU A 215 -14.92 -10.74 14.85
CA GLU A 215 -14.17 -11.96 15.11
C GLU A 215 -13.56 -12.05 16.51
N ALA A 216 -13.05 -10.95 17.04
CA ALA A 216 -12.28 -10.95 18.28
C ALA A 216 -13.00 -10.27 19.44
N TYR A 217 -13.82 -9.25 19.18
CA TYR A 217 -14.47 -8.43 20.21
C TYR A 217 -15.98 -8.39 20.01
N THR A 218 -16.62 -9.57 20.08
CA THR A 218 -18.06 -9.73 19.80
C THR A 218 -18.99 -8.99 20.77
N ASP A 219 -18.47 -8.53 21.90
CA ASP A 219 -19.15 -7.65 22.87
C ASP A 219 -19.01 -6.15 22.54
N ALA A 220 -18.25 -5.82 21.51
CA ALA A 220 -18.19 -4.47 20.94
C ALA A 220 -19.14 -4.31 19.75
N GLU A 221 -19.36 -3.09 19.35
CA GLU A 221 -20.13 -2.70 18.15
C GLU A 221 -19.57 -1.46 17.51
N VAL A 222 -19.75 -1.33 16.19
CA VAL A 222 -19.43 -0.12 15.43
C VAL A 222 -20.60 0.84 15.53
N VAL A 223 -20.38 2.01 16.15
CA VAL A 223 -21.42 3.02 16.39
C VAL A 223 -21.35 4.21 15.43
N GLN A 224 -20.23 4.36 14.72
CA GLN A 224 -20.07 5.43 13.76
C GLN A 224 -19.18 4.99 12.59
N THR A 225 -19.62 5.32 11.38
CA THR A 225 -18.79 5.35 10.17
C THR A 225 -18.57 6.81 9.81
N ILE A 226 -17.31 7.17 9.58
CA ILE A 226 -16.89 8.51 9.16
C ILE A 226 -16.44 8.37 7.71
N ALA A 227 -17.27 8.86 6.78
CA ALA A 227 -17.03 8.77 5.34
C ALA A 227 -15.87 9.70 4.96
N THR A 228 -14.65 9.16 4.97
CA THR A 228 -13.42 9.86 4.58
C THR A 228 -13.04 9.58 3.14
N GLY A 229 -13.36 8.41 2.63
CA GLY A 229 -12.96 7.95 1.30
C GLY A 229 -11.43 7.89 1.17
N GLU A 230 -10.74 7.42 2.19
CA GLU A 230 -9.28 7.33 2.20
C GLU A 230 -8.78 6.34 1.15
N GLU A 231 -7.90 6.80 0.28
CA GLU A 231 -7.26 5.97 -0.74
C GLU A 231 -5.96 5.39 -0.18
N TYR A 232 -5.80 4.05 -0.25
CA TYR A 232 -4.58 3.38 0.18
C TYR A 232 -3.59 3.23 -0.96
N GLY A 233 -2.32 3.53 -0.67
CA GLY A 233 -1.21 3.42 -1.60
C GLY A 233 0.01 2.76 -0.97
N ILE A 234 0.91 2.28 -1.81
CA ILE A 234 2.20 1.74 -1.43
C ILE A 234 3.19 2.89 -1.32
N ALA A 235 3.79 3.07 -0.14
CA ALA A 235 4.79 4.09 0.09
C ALA A 235 6.14 3.69 -0.55
N VAL A 236 6.74 4.59 -1.33
CA VAL A 236 8.00 4.40 -2.04
C VAL A 236 8.92 5.59 -1.78
N ASN A 237 10.24 5.36 -1.69
CA ASN A 237 11.20 6.44 -1.55
C ASN A 237 11.16 7.37 -2.79
N LYS A 238 11.13 8.69 -2.58
CA LYS A 238 11.08 9.69 -3.66
C LYS A 238 12.25 9.62 -4.65
N ASP A 239 13.40 9.16 -4.16
CA ASP A 239 14.58 9.00 -5.02
C ASP A 239 14.49 7.76 -5.93
N ASN A 240 13.43 6.92 -5.77
CA ASN A 240 13.20 5.70 -6.54
C ASN A 240 11.89 5.77 -7.36
N ALA A 241 11.69 6.85 -8.10
CA ALA A 241 10.50 7.06 -8.95
C ALA A 241 10.31 5.95 -9.99
N GLY A 242 11.40 5.27 -10.40
CA GLY A 242 11.34 4.10 -11.26
C GLY A 242 10.59 2.94 -10.60
N LEU A 243 10.78 2.70 -9.30
CA LEU A 243 10.06 1.67 -8.55
C LEU A 243 8.56 2.04 -8.42
N THR A 244 8.24 3.30 -8.15
CA THR A 244 6.86 3.79 -8.15
C THR A 244 6.17 3.51 -9.49
N ALA A 245 6.85 3.79 -10.60
CA ALA A 245 6.32 3.54 -11.94
C ALA A 245 6.13 2.03 -12.21
N ALA A 246 7.10 1.20 -11.81
CA ALA A 246 7.03 -0.26 -11.98
C ALA A 246 5.89 -0.88 -11.15
N ILE A 247 5.72 -0.43 -9.89
CA ILE A 247 4.61 -0.86 -9.02
C ILE A 247 3.27 -0.44 -9.62
N ASN A 248 3.15 0.78 -10.13
CA ASN A 248 1.92 1.25 -10.77
C ASN A 248 1.55 0.41 -11.99
N ALA A 249 2.52 0.09 -12.84
CA ALA A 249 2.29 -0.79 -13.99
C ALA A 249 1.82 -2.19 -13.54
N ALA A 250 2.45 -2.77 -12.52
CA ALA A 250 2.06 -4.05 -11.95
C ALA A 250 0.64 -4.01 -11.32
N LEU A 251 0.29 -2.94 -10.59
CA LEU A 251 -1.07 -2.77 -10.05
C LEU A 251 -2.14 -2.69 -11.14
N GLU A 252 -1.88 -1.98 -12.24
CA GLU A 252 -2.81 -1.91 -13.38
C GLU A 252 -2.99 -3.27 -14.06
N GLU A 253 -1.91 -4.07 -14.20
CA GLU A 253 -2.00 -5.44 -14.70
C GLU A 253 -2.83 -6.33 -13.77
N LEU A 254 -2.53 -6.34 -12.46
CA LEU A 254 -3.25 -7.12 -11.45
C LEU A 254 -4.74 -6.75 -11.42
N LYS A 255 -5.06 -5.47 -11.56
CA LYS A 255 -6.44 -4.98 -11.65
C LYS A 255 -7.12 -5.44 -12.93
N ALA A 256 -6.46 -5.34 -14.07
CA ALA A 256 -7.00 -5.79 -15.36
C ALA A 256 -7.24 -7.31 -15.42
N GLU A 257 -6.43 -8.08 -14.69
CA GLU A 257 -6.58 -9.54 -14.53
C GLU A 257 -7.63 -9.95 -13.49
N GLY A 258 -8.17 -8.99 -12.71
CA GLY A 258 -9.15 -9.25 -11.65
C GLY A 258 -8.54 -9.77 -10.35
N VAL A 259 -7.21 -9.81 -10.23
CA VAL A 259 -6.51 -10.35 -9.04
C VAL A 259 -6.84 -9.51 -7.79
N ILE A 260 -6.88 -8.18 -7.90
CA ILE A 260 -7.20 -7.31 -6.76
C ILE A 260 -8.63 -7.57 -6.26
N ASP A 261 -9.59 -7.77 -7.17
CA ASP A 261 -10.98 -8.09 -6.82
C ASP A 261 -11.09 -9.47 -6.16
N ASP A 262 -10.35 -10.47 -6.66
CA ASP A 262 -10.29 -11.82 -6.07
C ASP A 262 -9.67 -11.79 -4.65
N LEU A 263 -8.61 -11.00 -4.44
CA LEU A 263 -8.01 -10.80 -3.12
C LEU A 263 -8.96 -10.07 -2.18
N ALA A 264 -9.66 -9.05 -2.65
CA ALA A 264 -10.69 -8.38 -1.85
C ALA A 264 -11.80 -9.36 -1.45
N ALA A 265 -12.31 -10.17 -2.36
CA ALA A 265 -13.34 -11.17 -2.07
C ALA A 265 -12.86 -12.28 -1.12
N LYS A 266 -11.54 -12.55 -1.06
CA LYS A 266 -10.95 -13.52 -0.12
C LYS A 266 -10.88 -12.98 1.30
N TRP A 267 -10.60 -11.68 1.46
CA TRP A 267 -10.23 -11.13 2.77
C TRP A 267 -11.32 -10.28 3.42
N PHE A 268 -12.24 -9.69 2.63
CA PHE A 268 -13.34 -8.83 3.11
C PHE A 268 -14.69 -9.50 2.95
#